data_586dd3a38433d246ce7d02c72aa6192b
#
_entry.id   586dd3a38433d246ce7d02c72aa6192b
#
_cell.length_a   1.000
_cell.length_b   1.000
_cell.length_c   1.000
_cell.angle_alpha   90.00
_cell.angle_beta   90.00
_cell.angle_gamma   90.00
#
_symmetry.space_group_name_H-M   'P 1'
#
loop_
_entity.id
_entity.type
_entity.pdbx_description
1 polymer ?
#
loop_
_entity_poly.entity_id
_entity_poly.type
_entity_poly.pdbx_seq_one_letter_code
_entity_poly.pdbx_strand_id
1 'polypeptide(L)'
;MIEQFRNAELAELQTKQNYEDVLKYFMGMMRFLIRDGTLKNTDTGIMAAQFSSPITVWINLCDREPKREDEVMDLVRKHVMQFFEIYRK
;
A
#
# COMPACT_ATOMS: atom_id res chain seq x y z
N MET A 1 4.64 -30.72 13.91
CA MET A 1 4.70 -30.58 12.45
C MET A 1 3.42 -30.11 11.82
N ILE A 2 2.28 -30.69 12.23
CA ILE A 2 0.97 -30.27 11.71
C ILE A 2 0.66 -28.82 12.05
N GLU A 3 1.06 -28.39 13.25
CA GLU A 3 0.84 -27.00 13.68
C GLU A 3 1.64 -25.99 12.88
N GLN A 4 2.86 -26.37 12.46
CA GLN A 4 3.67 -25.48 11.62
C GLN A 4 3.05 -25.27 10.25
N PHE A 5 2.46 -26.32 9.67
CA PHE A 5 1.75 -26.21 8.40
C PHE A 5 0.52 -25.31 8.54
N ARG A 6 -0.23 -25.47 9.62
CA ARG A 6 -1.39 -24.61 9.89
C ARG A 6 -1.00 -23.15 10.03
N ASN A 7 0.06 -22.88 10.77
CA ASN A 7 0.52 -21.52 10.98
C ASN A 7 0.97 -20.88 9.68
N ALA A 8 1.65 -21.64 8.82
CA ALA A 8 2.09 -21.15 7.52
C ALA A 8 0.90 -20.83 6.61
N GLU A 9 -0.10 -21.73 6.58
CA GLU A 9 -1.30 -21.50 5.78
C GLU A 9 -2.09 -20.30 6.27
N LEU A 10 -2.26 -20.17 7.59
CA LEU A 10 -2.97 -19.04 8.17
C LEU A 10 -2.25 -17.72 7.89
N ALA A 11 -0.93 -17.72 8.01
CA ALA A 11 -0.13 -16.53 7.72
C ALA A 11 -0.26 -16.15 6.25
N GLU A 12 -0.26 -17.12 5.35
CA GLU A 12 -0.38 -16.88 3.92
C GLU A 12 -1.77 -16.33 3.58
N LEU A 13 -2.82 -16.92 4.15
CA LEU A 13 -4.18 -16.44 3.95
C LEU A 13 -4.36 -15.02 4.51
N GLN A 14 -3.81 -14.77 5.68
CA GLN A 14 -3.90 -13.46 6.30
C GLN A 14 -3.17 -12.39 5.50
N THR A 15 -2.00 -12.72 4.98
CA THR A 15 -1.23 -11.81 4.13
C THR A 15 -2.00 -11.48 2.85
N LYS A 16 -2.58 -12.50 2.22
CA LYS A 16 -3.36 -12.31 1.00
C LYS A 16 -4.59 -11.45 1.27
N GLN A 17 -5.30 -11.72 2.35
CA GLN A 17 -6.49 -10.98 2.72
C GLN A 17 -6.16 -9.52 3.02
N ASN A 18 -5.09 -9.28 3.77
CA ASN A 18 -4.65 -7.92 4.07
C ASN A 18 -4.28 -7.15 2.81
N TYR A 19 -3.61 -7.79 1.87
CA TYR A 19 -3.25 -7.17 0.61
C TYR A 19 -4.49 -6.78 -0.19
N GLU A 20 -5.45 -7.71 -0.31
CA GLU A 20 -6.67 -7.44 -1.06
C GLU A 20 -7.51 -6.34 -0.42
N ASP A 21 -7.62 -6.33 0.90
CA ASP A 21 -8.37 -5.32 1.63
C ASP A 21 -7.73 -3.94 1.48
N VAL A 22 -6.41 -3.86 1.61
CA VAL A 22 -5.67 -2.61 1.43
C VAL A 22 -5.83 -2.12 0.00
N LEU A 23 -5.72 -3.02 -0.98
CA LEU A 23 -5.87 -2.66 -2.38
C LEU A 23 -7.27 -2.11 -2.66
N LYS A 24 -8.31 -2.76 -2.15
CA LYS A 24 -9.69 -2.29 -2.32
C LYS A 24 -9.89 -0.91 -1.71
N TYR A 25 -9.34 -0.68 -0.53
CA TYR A 25 -9.43 0.61 0.14
C TYR A 25 -8.82 1.71 -0.73
N PHE A 26 -7.61 1.48 -1.23
CA PHE A 26 -6.94 2.49 -2.05
C PHE A 26 -7.57 2.63 -3.43
N MET A 27 -8.13 1.56 -4.00
CA MET A 27 -8.89 1.68 -5.24
C MET A 27 -10.09 2.60 -5.07
N GLY A 28 -10.82 2.45 -3.96
CA GLY A 28 -11.95 3.33 -3.65
C GLY A 28 -11.51 4.79 -3.51
N MET A 29 -10.40 5.01 -2.84
CA MET A 29 -9.83 6.35 -2.68
C MET A 29 -9.41 6.95 -4.03
N MET A 30 -8.78 6.14 -4.90
CA MET A 30 -8.37 6.59 -6.23
C MET A 30 -9.58 6.96 -7.07
N ARG A 31 -10.64 6.14 -7.04
CA ARG A 31 -11.87 6.45 -7.77
C ARG A 31 -12.48 7.77 -7.31
N PHE A 32 -12.49 7.99 -6.01
CA PHE A 32 -13.00 9.25 -5.45
C PHE A 32 -12.18 10.43 -5.96
N LEU A 33 -10.87 10.34 -5.92
CA LEU A 33 -9.99 11.43 -6.35
C LEU A 33 -10.06 11.68 -7.85
N ILE A 34 -10.28 10.65 -8.65
CA ILE A 34 -10.50 10.80 -10.09
C ILE A 34 -11.82 11.52 -10.34
N ARG A 35 -12.87 11.09 -9.65
CA ARG A 35 -14.21 11.68 -9.79
C ARG A 35 -14.22 13.14 -9.33
N ASP A 36 -13.47 13.44 -8.30
CA ASP A 36 -13.34 14.79 -7.75
C ASP A 36 -12.54 15.72 -8.66
N GLY A 37 -11.82 15.17 -9.62
CA GLY A 37 -10.99 15.97 -10.53
C GLY A 37 -9.58 16.21 -10.06
N THR A 38 -9.19 15.64 -8.94
CA THR A 38 -7.84 15.80 -8.39
C THR A 38 -6.81 15.00 -9.17
N LEU A 39 -7.15 13.75 -9.54
CA LEU A 39 -6.23 12.85 -10.24
C LEU A 39 -6.71 12.56 -11.66
N LYS A 40 -5.76 12.21 -12.51
CA LYS A 40 -6.05 11.82 -13.89
C LYS A 40 -6.86 10.53 -13.92
N ASN A 41 -7.73 10.40 -14.92
CA ASN A 41 -8.53 9.20 -15.10
C ASN A 41 -7.67 8.10 -15.73
N THR A 42 -7.16 7.20 -14.89
CA THR A 42 -6.34 6.08 -15.30
C THR A 42 -6.81 4.81 -14.60
N ASP A 43 -6.12 3.69 -14.82
CA ASP A 43 -6.48 2.42 -14.22
C ASP A 43 -6.36 2.50 -12.70
N THR A 44 -7.49 2.41 -11.99
CA THR A 44 -7.52 2.56 -10.54
C THR A 44 -6.83 1.41 -9.82
N GLY A 45 -6.85 0.20 -10.37
CA GLY A 45 -6.17 -0.94 -9.77
C GLY A 45 -4.66 -0.76 -9.79
N ILE A 46 -4.13 -0.34 -10.92
CA ILE A 46 -2.70 -0.08 -11.05
C ILE A 46 -2.27 1.10 -10.17
N MET A 47 -3.07 2.18 -10.17
CA MET A 47 -2.78 3.34 -9.32
C MET A 47 -2.73 2.96 -7.84
N ALA A 48 -3.72 2.18 -7.39
CA ALA A 48 -3.78 1.74 -6.01
C ALA A 48 -2.58 0.87 -5.66
N ALA A 49 -2.19 -0.03 -6.55
CA ALA A 49 -1.03 -0.90 -6.33
C ALA A 49 0.27 -0.08 -6.26
N GLN A 50 0.45 0.86 -7.17
CA GLN A 50 1.64 1.71 -7.18
C GLN A 50 1.72 2.59 -5.94
N PHE A 51 0.58 3.04 -5.45
CA PHE A 51 0.55 3.88 -4.25
C PHE A 51 0.82 3.07 -3.00
N SER A 52 0.16 1.93 -2.84
CA SER A 52 0.16 1.17 -1.59
C SER A 52 1.36 0.23 -1.43
N SER A 53 1.87 -0.34 -2.51
CA SER A 53 2.90 -1.37 -2.42
C SER A 53 4.20 -0.89 -1.78
N PRO A 54 4.77 0.26 -2.18
CA PRO A 54 5.99 0.75 -1.51
C PRO A 54 5.73 1.07 -0.04
N ILE A 55 4.58 1.65 0.28
CA ILE A 55 4.23 1.98 1.66
C ILE A 55 4.18 0.71 2.51
N THR A 56 3.58 -0.35 2.00
CA THR A 56 3.50 -1.63 2.71
C THR A 56 4.89 -2.20 2.99
N VAL A 57 5.78 -2.15 1.99
CA VAL A 57 7.16 -2.62 2.16
C VAL A 57 7.87 -1.80 3.23
N TRP A 58 7.73 -0.48 3.21
CA TRP A 58 8.38 0.40 4.18
C TRP A 58 7.84 0.21 5.59
N ILE A 59 6.53 -0.01 5.74
CA ILE A 59 5.93 -0.29 7.05
C ILE A 59 6.48 -1.59 7.62
N ASN A 60 6.59 -2.63 6.78
CA ASN A 60 7.16 -3.90 7.20
C ASN A 60 8.63 -3.75 7.62
N LEU A 61 9.38 -2.93 6.92
CA LEU A 61 10.76 -2.63 7.28
C LEU A 61 10.83 -1.95 8.64
N CYS A 62 9.94 -1.00 8.88
CA CYS A 62 9.88 -0.29 10.16
C CYS A 62 9.53 -1.23 11.30
N ASP A 63 8.64 -2.20 11.08
CA ASP A 63 8.28 -3.20 12.08
C ASP A 63 9.47 -4.07 12.47
N ARG A 64 10.31 -4.42 11.49
CA ARG A 64 11.52 -5.23 11.75
C ARG A 64 12.63 -4.41 12.37
N GLU A 65 12.76 -3.16 11.98
CA GLU A 65 13.84 -2.28 12.40
C GLU A 65 13.26 -0.92 12.84
N PRO A 66 12.69 -0.87 14.06
CA PRO A 66 12.05 0.37 14.55
C PRO A 66 12.95 1.60 14.53
N LYS A 67 14.27 1.40 14.57
CA LYS A 67 15.22 2.52 14.52
C LYS A 67 15.17 3.28 13.21
N ARG A 68 14.59 2.69 12.18
CA ARG A 68 14.48 3.31 10.85
C ARG A 68 13.17 4.06 10.65
N GLU A 69 12.42 4.29 11.71
CA GLU A 69 11.11 4.96 11.61
C GLU A 69 11.19 6.31 10.92
N ASP A 70 12.14 7.16 11.30
CA ASP A 70 12.27 8.48 10.70
C ASP A 70 12.59 8.42 9.22
N GLU A 71 13.47 7.49 8.83
CA GLU A 71 13.82 7.26 7.43
C GLU A 71 12.59 6.79 6.64
N VAL A 72 11.85 5.84 7.21
CA VAL A 72 10.66 5.29 6.57
C VAL A 72 9.58 6.37 6.40
N MET A 73 9.35 7.17 7.43
CA MET A 73 8.37 8.26 7.35
C MET A 73 8.73 9.27 6.27
N ASP A 74 10.00 9.57 6.13
CA ASP A 74 10.47 10.47 5.08
C ASP A 74 10.24 9.89 3.68
N LEU A 75 10.51 8.59 3.51
CA LEU A 75 10.28 7.91 2.24
C LEU A 75 8.79 7.88 1.89
N VAL A 76 7.93 7.60 2.87
CA VAL A 76 6.48 7.59 2.65
C VAL A 76 6.01 8.98 2.21
N ARG A 77 6.45 10.02 2.89
CA ARG A 77 6.06 11.38 2.54
C ARG A 77 6.49 11.74 1.13
N LYS A 78 7.72 11.45 0.78
CA LYS A 78 8.23 11.74 -0.57
C LYS A 78 7.46 10.96 -1.63
N HIS A 79 7.15 9.70 -1.34
CA HIS A 79 6.37 8.86 -2.25
C HIS A 79 4.98 9.43 -2.50
N VAL A 80 4.29 9.83 -1.43
CA VAL A 80 2.95 10.40 -1.55
C VAL A 80 2.98 11.68 -2.38
N MET A 81 3.92 12.58 -2.10
CA MET A 81 4.04 13.83 -2.84
C MET A 81 4.33 13.59 -4.31
N GLN A 82 5.25 12.68 -4.61
CA GLN A 82 5.60 12.38 -6.00
C GLN A 82 4.44 11.71 -6.74
N PHE A 83 3.74 10.82 -6.07
CA PHE A 83 2.57 10.16 -6.67
C PHE A 83 1.53 11.18 -7.10
N PHE A 84 1.19 12.12 -6.23
CA PHE A 84 0.21 13.15 -6.57
C PHE A 84 0.71 14.09 -7.66
N GLU A 85 1.99 14.37 -7.70
CA GLU A 85 2.55 15.19 -8.76
C GLU A 85 2.44 14.52 -10.14
N ILE A 86 2.70 13.21 -10.19
CA ILE A 86 2.62 12.45 -11.44
C ILE A 86 1.20 12.32 -11.93
N TYR A 87 0.26 12.05 -11.03
CA TYR A 87 -1.13 11.76 -11.41
C TYR A 87 -2.07 12.93 -11.27
N ARG A 88 -1.60 14.07 -10.86
CA ARG A 88 -2.43 15.28 -10.72
C ARG A 88 -2.98 15.69 -12.09
N LYS A 89 -4.28 15.98 -12.10
CA LYS A 89 -4.98 16.39 -13.34
C LYS A 89 -4.69 17.84 -13.79
#